data_3021eb27bf21fe419f1b903c3b4ade9f
#
_entry.id   3021eb27bf21fe419f1b903c3b4ade9f
#
_cell.length_a   1.000
_cell.length_b   1.000
_cell.length_c   1.000
_cell.angle_alpha   90.00
_cell.angle_beta   90.00
_cell.angle_gamma   90.00
#
_symmetry.space_group_name_H-M   'P 1'
#
loop_
_entity.id
_entity.type
_entity.pdbx_description
1 polymer ?
#
loop_
_entity_poly.entity_id
_entity_poly.type
_entity_poly.pdbx_seq_one_letter_code
_entity_poly.pdbx_strand_id
1 'polypeptide(L)'
;MSDCVVIGGGPSRDMYSGPVDYACNIAGMMYEPKYLCSSDPWLQYDIIRSGYRGVCLFVDFGLLPIELPPESFIEGHVPADYDYVLHNPEQREGAIGWHFYSTGDTMNEHWEKTMSVKQGYWRPKRAYACFVPSGMNIHNIENIEPERGQLAPSGAYAIYHAIQNGAKEIDAYGFDSIAGDMYTVTQYDEQNHTDVQRDHFLQWYKRISEMNEEVNIRWHMKKD
;
A
#
# COMPACT_ATOMS: atom_id res chain seq x y z
N MET A 1 -3.93 22.01 17.14
CA MET A 1 -4.82 20.99 16.56
C MET A 1 -4.06 20.43 15.38
N SER A 2 -4.10 19.13 15.12
CA SER A 2 -3.45 18.57 13.92
C SER A 2 -4.19 19.03 12.67
N ASP A 3 -3.42 19.21 11.60
CA ASP A 3 -4.00 19.54 10.28
C ASP A 3 -4.44 18.25 9.56
N CYS A 4 -3.96 17.11 10.01
CA CYS A 4 -4.15 15.83 9.34
C CYS A 4 -4.06 14.64 10.32
N VAL A 5 -4.91 13.65 10.12
CA VAL A 5 -4.91 12.39 10.87
C VAL A 5 -4.63 11.23 9.93
N VAL A 6 -3.63 10.42 10.30
CA VAL A 6 -3.22 9.22 9.54
C VAL A 6 -3.36 7.97 10.41
N ILE A 7 -4.09 6.96 9.90
CA ILE A 7 -4.34 5.69 10.58
C ILE A 7 -3.59 4.55 9.89
N GLY A 8 -2.69 3.91 10.63
CA GLY A 8 -2.00 2.67 10.24
C GLY A 8 -2.74 1.40 10.66
N GLY A 9 -2.06 0.26 10.59
CA GLY A 9 -2.61 -1.06 10.88
C GLY A 9 -2.48 -1.52 12.35
N GLY A 10 -1.66 -0.84 13.16
CA GLY A 10 -1.35 -1.26 14.53
C GLY A 10 -2.47 -0.97 15.54
N PRO A 11 -2.37 -1.54 16.76
CA PRO A 11 -3.43 -1.49 17.76
C PRO A 11 -3.73 -0.09 18.32
N SER A 12 -2.80 0.86 18.28
CA SER A 12 -3.06 2.23 18.74
C SER A 12 -4.07 2.99 17.87
N ARG A 13 -4.43 2.47 16.69
CA ARG A 13 -5.49 3.04 15.84
C ARG A 13 -6.82 3.19 16.57
N ASP A 14 -7.12 2.25 17.51
CA ASP A 14 -8.36 2.22 18.28
C ASP A 14 -8.46 3.36 19.31
N MET A 15 -7.38 4.11 19.53
CA MET A 15 -7.36 5.29 20.40
C MET A 15 -8.00 6.51 19.77
N TYR A 16 -8.28 6.45 18.46
CA TYR A 16 -8.85 7.58 17.72
C TYR A 16 -10.24 7.26 17.18
N SER A 17 -11.17 8.19 17.34
CA SER A 17 -12.58 8.04 16.94
C SER A 17 -13.13 9.23 16.17
N GLY A 18 -12.26 10.16 15.75
CA GLY A 18 -12.66 11.33 14.97
C GLY A 18 -12.61 11.11 13.45
N PRO A 19 -12.80 12.17 12.66
CA PRO A 19 -12.61 12.13 11.21
C PRO A 19 -11.18 11.80 10.83
N VAL A 20 -11.01 10.92 9.83
CA VAL A 20 -9.71 10.43 9.37
C VAL A 20 -9.41 10.97 7.97
N ASP A 21 -8.24 11.58 7.78
CA ASP A 21 -7.82 12.06 6.46
C ASP A 21 -7.21 10.93 5.64
N TYR A 22 -6.33 10.13 6.25
CA TYR A 22 -5.66 9.00 5.59
C TYR A 22 -5.76 7.76 6.44
N ALA A 23 -6.02 6.62 5.79
CA ALA A 23 -5.87 5.32 6.42
C ALA A 23 -5.19 4.34 5.47
N CYS A 24 -4.69 3.23 6.01
CA CYS A 24 -3.86 2.30 5.28
C CYS A 24 -4.52 0.94 5.15
N ASN A 25 -4.44 0.38 3.94
CA ASN A 25 -4.83 -0.98 3.63
C ASN A 25 -6.30 -1.29 4.00
N ILE A 26 -6.64 -2.57 4.06
CA ILE A 26 -8.00 -3.03 4.35
C ILE A 26 -8.47 -2.62 5.74
N ALA A 27 -7.57 -2.66 6.73
CA ALA A 27 -7.91 -2.22 8.08
C ALA A 27 -8.34 -0.75 8.14
N GLY A 28 -7.87 0.07 7.20
CA GLY A 28 -8.23 1.48 7.09
C GLY A 28 -9.65 1.74 6.57
N MET A 29 -10.26 0.79 5.87
CA MET A 29 -11.58 0.99 5.25
C MET A 29 -12.68 1.26 6.27
N MET A 30 -12.57 0.69 7.47
CA MET A 30 -13.56 0.88 8.54
C MET A 30 -13.65 2.32 9.06
N TYR A 31 -12.64 3.15 8.80
CA TYR A 31 -12.61 4.55 9.24
C TYR A 31 -13.22 5.52 8.22
N GLU A 32 -13.65 5.02 7.05
CA GLU A 32 -14.16 5.86 5.95
C GLU A 32 -13.26 7.08 5.68
N PRO A 33 -11.94 6.88 5.49
CA PRO A 33 -11.01 7.97 5.38
C PRO A 33 -11.24 8.79 4.10
N LYS A 34 -10.77 10.02 4.09
CA LYS A 34 -10.71 10.82 2.87
C LYS A 34 -9.86 10.16 1.78
N TYR A 35 -8.76 9.52 2.20
CA TYR A 35 -7.85 8.77 1.32
C TYR A 35 -7.48 7.42 1.94
N LEU A 36 -7.69 6.33 1.21
CA LEU A 36 -7.23 5.00 1.56
C LEU A 36 -5.96 4.66 0.78
N CYS A 37 -4.84 4.50 1.48
CA CYS A 37 -3.53 4.26 0.87
C CYS A 37 -3.13 2.80 0.92
N SER A 38 -2.62 2.25 -0.18
CA SER A 38 -2.05 0.90 -0.22
C SER A 38 -0.87 0.82 -1.19
N SER A 39 0.25 0.25 -0.72
CA SER A 39 1.45 -0.03 -1.51
C SER A 39 1.62 -1.51 -1.86
N ASP A 40 0.86 -2.39 -1.22
CA ASP A 40 0.93 -3.82 -1.46
C ASP A 40 -0.07 -4.24 -2.55
N PRO A 41 0.37 -4.87 -3.65
CA PRO A 41 -0.51 -5.27 -4.74
C PRO A 41 -1.67 -6.16 -4.33
N TRP A 42 -1.45 -7.09 -3.37
CA TRP A 42 -2.50 -7.98 -2.90
C TRP A 42 -3.56 -7.23 -2.10
N LEU A 43 -3.14 -6.29 -1.26
CA LEU A 43 -4.06 -5.45 -0.50
C LEU A 43 -4.82 -4.47 -1.40
N GLN A 44 -4.18 -3.94 -2.46
CA GLN A 44 -4.85 -3.16 -3.50
C GLN A 44 -5.95 -3.99 -4.17
N TYR A 45 -5.64 -5.22 -4.56
CA TYR A 45 -6.59 -6.15 -5.15
C TYR A 45 -7.77 -6.47 -4.22
N ASP A 46 -7.50 -6.70 -2.94
CA ASP A 46 -8.55 -6.97 -1.96
C ASP A 46 -9.45 -5.75 -1.70
N ILE A 47 -8.89 -4.55 -1.71
CA ILE A 47 -9.67 -3.30 -1.66
C ILE A 47 -10.59 -3.20 -2.90
N ILE A 48 -10.09 -3.52 -4.08
CA ILE A 48 -10.89 -3.56 -5.31
C ILE A 48 -12.03 -4.58 -5.17
N ARG A 49 -11.73 -5.80 -4.72
CA ARG A 49 -12.72 -6.87 -4.52
C ARG A 49 -13.79 -6.52 -3.49
N SER A 50 -13.43 -5.76 -2.47
CA SER A 50 -14.39 -5.33 -1.44
C SER A 50 -15.46 -4.38 -1.97
N GLY A 51 -15.23 -3.80 -3.15
CA GLY A 51 -16.10 -2.77 -3.72
C GLY A 51 -16.05 -1.44 -2.99
N TYR A 52 -14.95 -1.15 -2.29
CA TYR A 52 -14.75 0.12 -1.59
C TYR A 52 -14.97 1.32 -2.53
N ARG A 53 -15.65 2.36 -2.06
CA ARG A 53 -16.07 3.52 -2.89
C ARG A 53 -15.41 4.84 -2.52
N GLY A 54 -14.56 4.86 -1.50
CA GLY A 54 -13.74 6.03 -1.16
C GLY A 54 -12.60 6.25 -2.16
N VAL A 55 -11.83 7.29 -1.94
CA VAL A 55 -10.65 7.61 -2.77
C VAL A 55 -9.50 6.67 -2.36
N CYS A 56 -9.01 5.89 -3.31
CA CYS A 56 -7.86 5.00 -3.14
C CYS A 56 -6.59 5.65 -3.71
N LEU A 57 -5.52 5.63 -2.93
CA LEU A 57 -4.17 5.99 -3.35
C LEU A 57 -3.34 4.71 -3.45
N PHE A 58 -3.14 4.21 -4.66
CA PHE A 58 -2.39 2.99 -4.91
C PHE A 58 -1.01 3.31 -5.49
N VAL A 59 0.00 2.66 -4.94
CA VAL A 59 1.39 2.84 -5.38
C VAL A 59 1.67 1.91 -6.56
N ASP A 60 2.32 2.44 -7.59
CA ASP A 60 2.71 1.72 -8.80
C ASP A 60 1.55 0.95 -9.47
N PHE A 61 0.36 1.54 -9.44
CA PHE A 61 -0.86 0.94 -9.97
C PHE A 61 -1.32 1.68 -11.23
N GLY A 62 -1.32 0.99 -12.37
CA GLY A 62 -1.81 1.53 -13.63
C GLY A 62 -3.29 1.23 -13.86
N LEU A 63 -3.98 2.10 -14.62
CA LEU A 63 -5.34 1.89 -15.10
C LEU A 63 -5.38 1.97 -16.62
N LEU A 64 -6.04 1.00 -17.26
CA LEU A 64 -6.27 0.97 -18.70
C LEU A 64 -7.77 0.82 -19.01
N PRO A 65 -8.24 1.40 -20.12
CA PRO A 65 -9.61 1.15 -20.60
C PRO A 65 -9.87 -0.34 -20.80
N ILE A 66 -11.08 -0.79 -20.47
CA ILE A 66 -11.47 -2.19 -20.60
C ILE A 66 -11.58 -2.68 -22.06
N GLU A 67 -11.61 -1.75 -22.98
CA GLU A 67 -11.65 -2.04 -24.44
C GLU A 67 -10.38 -2.71 -24.94
N LEU A 68 -9.28 -2.62 -24.19
CA LEU A 68 -8.05 -3.33 -24.51
C LEU A 68 -8.18 -4.78 -24.01
N PRO A 69 -8.14 -5.78 -24.92
CA PRO A 69 -8.14 -7.17 -24.50
C PRO A 69 -6.85 -7.48 -23.69
N PRO A 70 -6.89 -8.47 -22.80
CA PRO A 70 -5.75 -8.86 -21.97
C PRO A 70 -4.46 -9.15 -22.75
N GLU A 71 -4.57 -9.70 -23.96
CA GLU A 71 -3.44 -9.96 -24.85
C GLU A 71 -2.76 -8.65 -25.30
N SER A 72 -3.53 -7.63 -25.62
CA SER A 72 -3.02 -6.30 -25.97
C SER A 72 -2.36 -5.61 -24.79
N PHE A 73 -2.79 -5.92 -23.57
CA PHE A 73 -2.17 -5.43 -22.36
C PHE A 73 -0.71 -5.89 -22.25
N ILE A 74 -0.44 -7.17 -22.54
CA ILE A 74 0.93 -7.71 -22.50
C ILE A 74 1.80 -7.06 -23.58
N GLU A 75 1.31 -7.03 -24.81
CA GLU A 75 2.09 -6.55 -25.97
C GLU A 75 2.38 -5.05 -25.94
N GLY A 76 1.47 -4.26 -25.39
CA GLY A 76 1.57 -2.79 -25.45
C GLY A 76 1.93 -2.10 -24.15
N HIS A 77 1.67 -2.71 -22.99
CA HIS A 77 1.71 -2.04 -21.70
C HIS A 77 2.49 -2.79 -20.63
N VAL A 78 2.72 -4.09 -20.81
CA VAL A 78 3.55 -4.91 -19.93
C VAL A 78 4.82 -5.25 -20.68
N PRO A 79 6.02 -5.09 -20.09
CA PRO A 79 7.24 -5.53 -20.75
C PRO A 79 7.16 -6.99 -21.18
N ALA A 80 7.63 -7.29 -22.40
CA ALA A 80 7.53 -8.62 -23.01
C ALA A 80 8.20 -9.76 -22.19
N ASP A 81 9.07 -9.40 -21.25
CA ASP A 81 9.73 -10.33 -20.34
C ASP A 81 9.00 -10.57 -19.02
N TYR A 82 7.73 -10.11 -18.89
CA TYR A 82 6.87 -10.37 -17.77
C TYR A 82 5.80 -11.39 -18.11
N ASP A 83 5.64 -12.38 -17.23
CA ASP A 83 4.43 -13.19 -17.18
C ASP A 83 3.34 -12.40 -16.46
N TYR A 84 2.10 -12.47 -16.92
CA TYR A 84 1.00 -11.79 -16.23
C TYR A 84 -0.06 -12.76 -15.72
N VAL A 85 -0.76 -12.35 -14.68
CA VAL A 85 -1.91 -13.05 -14.11
C VAL A 85 -3.09 -12.10 -14.06
N LEU A 86 -4.20 -12.48 -14.68
CA LEU A 86 -5.45 -11.74 -14.61
C LEU A 86 -6.31 -12.28 -13.47
N HIS A 87 -6.57 -11.42 -12.49
CA HIS A 87 -7.49 -11.70 -11.39
C HIS A 87 -8.91 -11.26 -11.72
N ASN A 88 -9.90 -11.94 -11.16
CA ASN A 88 -11.34 -11.71 -11.37
C ASN A 88 -11.74 -11.65 -12.87
N PRO A 89 -11.41 -12.65 -13.70
CA PRO A 89 -11.58 -12.60 -15.15
C PRO A 89 -13.04 -12.51 -15.60
N GLU A 90 -13.99 -12.79 -14.72
CA GLU A 90 -15.44 -12.72 -15.01
C GLU A 90 -15.99 -11.29 -14.99
N GLN A 91 -15.31 -10.38 -14.31
CA GLN A 91 -15.72 -8.99 -14.25
C GLN A 91 -15.26 -8.25 -15.51
N ARG A 92 -16.19 -7.65 -16.23
CA ARG A 92 -15.95 -7.02 -17.55
C ARG A 92 -16.45 -5.58 -17.67
N GLU A 93 -16.78 -4.94 -16.56
CA GLU A 93 -17.19 -3.53 -16.56
C GLU A 93 -16.20 -2.69 -15.75
N GLY A 94 -15.76 -1.57 -16.31
CA GLY A 94 -14.89 -0.62 -15.66
C GLY A 94 -13.54 -0.44 -16.36
N ALA A 95 -12.45 -0.69 -15.67
CA ALA A 95 -11.09 -0.58 -16.19
C ALA A 95 -10.27 -1.83 -15.84
N ILE A 96 -9.14 -2.00 -16.51
CA ILE A 96 -8.11 -2.98 -16.14
C ILE A 96 -7.09 -2.26 -15.26
N GLY A 97 -7.01 -2.68 -14.00
CA GLY A 97 -5.94 -2.29 -13.08
C GLY A 97 -4.77 -3.25 -13.22
N TRP A 98 -3.57 -2.75 -13.16
CA TRP A 98 -2.37 -3.57 -13.26
C TRP A 98 -1.25 -3.09 -12.35
N HIS A 99 -0.41 -4.02 -11.95
CA HIS A 99 0.77 -3.76 -11.14
C HIS A 99 1.92 -4.67 -11.59
N PHE A 100 3.12 -4.12 -11.72
CA PHE A 100 4.30 -4.91 -11.98
C PHE A 100 4.82 -5.52 -10.69
N TYR A 101 4.78 -6.83 -10.62
CA TYR A 101 5.17 -7.55 -9.44
C TYR A 101 6.18 -8.65 -9.79
N SER A 102 7.32 -8.67 -9.17
CA SER A 102 8.44 -9.53 -9.57
C SER A 102 8.54 -10.85 -8.80
N THR A 103 7.45 -11.33 -8.18
CA THR A 103 7.51 -12.48 -7.27
C THR A 103 6.22 -13.29 -7.27
N GLY A 104 6.21 -14.44 -6.65
CA GLY A 104 5.20 -15.47 -6.71
C GLY A 104 3.73 -15.11 -6.48
N ASP A 105 2.87 -16.13 -6.56
CA ASP A 105 1.41 -15.99 -6.53
C ASP A 105 0.85 -15.76 -5.12
N THR A 106 1.67 -15.95 -4.09
CA THR A 106 1.31 -15.74 -2.69
C THR A 106 2.31 -14.83 -1.97
N MET A 107 1.88 -14.22 -0.86
CA MET A 107 2.78 -13.42 -0.02
C MET A 107 3.97 -14.23 0.49
N ASN A 108 3.76 -15.51 0.83
CA ASN A 108 4.86 -16.38 1.29
C ASN A 108 5.87 -16.65 0.17
N GLU A 109 5.38 -16.97 -1.03
CA GLU A 109 6.25 -17.14 -2.20
C GLU A 109 6.98 -15.85 -2.55
N HIS A 110 6.31 -14.71 -2.38
CA HIS A 110 6.95 -13.41 -2.54
C HIS A 110 8.14 -13.26 -1.59
N TRP A 111 7.96 -13.54 -0.31
CA TRP A 111 9.03 -13.43 0.68
C TRP A 111 10.16 -14.42 0.43
N GLU A 112 9.86 -15.65 0.12
CA GLU A 112 10.87 -16.69 -0.20
C GLU A 112 11.70 -16.26 -1.41
N LYS A 113 11.06 -15.82 -2.49
CA LYS A 113 11.75 -15.36 -3.70
C LYS A 113 12.52 -14.06 -3.48
N THR A 114 12.01 -13.14 -2.67
CA THR A 114 12.71 -11.92 -2.29
C THR A 114 13.98 -12.23 -1.50
N MET A 115 13.91 -13.19 -0.58
CA MET A 115 15.08 -13.65 0.15
C MET A 115 16.09 -14.36 -0.75
N SER A 116 15.62 -15.18 -1.70
CA SER A 116 16.49 -15.88 -2.65
C SER A 116 17.25 -14.91 -3.58
N VAL A 117 16.65 -13.77 -3.93
CA VAL A 117 17.32 -12.74 -4.74
C VAL A 117 18.47 -12.07 -3.99
N LYS A 118 18.35 -11.86 -2.68
CA LYS A 118 19.48 -11.40 -1.88
C LYS A 118 20.67 -12.38 -1.88
N GLN A 119 20.40 -13.64 -2.25
CA GLN A 119 21.40 -14.69 -2.46
C GLN A 119 21.85 -14.83 -3.91
N GLY A 120 21.44 -13.93 -4.81
CA GLY A 120 21.84 -13.92 -6.22
C GLY A 120 21.02 -14.79 -7.16
N TYR A 121 19.86 -15.30 -6.74
CA TYR A 121 18.98 -16.09 -7.60
C TYR A 121 18.10 -15.20 -8.48
N TRP A 122 17.76 -15.68 -9.66
CA TRP A 122 16.91 -14.97 -10.61
C TRP A 122 15.46 -14.86 -10.12
N ARG A 123 14.85 -13.68 -10.31
CA ARG A 123 13.43 -13.45 -10.00
C ARG A 123 12.58 -13.72 -11.22
N PRO A 124 11.54 -14.53 -11.14
CA PRO A 124 10.49 -14.47 -12.13
C PRO A 124 9.84 -13.08 -12.10
N LYS A 125 9.71 -12.47 -13.25
CA LYS A 125 9.00 -11.21 -13.41
C LYS A 125 7.53 -11.52 -13.67
N ARG A 126 6.65 -10.89 -12.92
CA ARG A 126 5.19 -11.02 -13.09
C ARG A 126 4.53 -9.67 -13.06
N ALA A 127 3.50 -9.54 -13.87
CA ALA A 127 2.54 -8.46 -13.80
C ALA A 127 1.19 -9.04 -13.36
N TYR A 128 0.52 -8.37 -12.46
CA TYR A 128 -0.83 -8.72 -12.05
C TYR A 128 -1.80 -7.72 -12.63
N ALA A 129 -2.89 -8.22 -13.17
CA ALA A 129 -3.98 -7.41 -13.67
C ALA A 129 -5.29 -7.85 -13.00
N CYS A 130 -6.22 -6.92 -12.84
CA CYS A 130 -7.56 -7.20 -12.34
C CYS A 130 -8.57 -6.28 -13.01
N PHE A 131 -9.81 -6.73 -13.11
CA PHE A 131 -10.90 -5.83 -13.50
C PHE A 131 -11.28 -4.93 -12.33
N VAL A 132 -11.27 -3.63 -12.57
CA VAL A 132 -11.64 -2.59 -11.61
C VAL A 132 -13.08 -2.15 -11.89
N PRO A 133 -14.01 -2.30 -10.94
CA PRO A 133 -15.39 -1.91 -11.12
C PRO A 133 -15.56 -0.45 -11.48
N SER A 134 -16.53 -0.15 -12.35
CA SER A 134 -16.91 1.23 -12.63
C SER A 134 -17.26 2.00 -11.36
N GLY A 135 -16.81 3.23 -11.28
CA GLY A 135 -17.08 4.14 -10.15
C GLY A 135 -16.14 3.97 -8.95
N MET A 136 -15.12 3.13 -9.03
CA MET A 136 -14.01 3.20 -8.09
C MET A 136 -13.14 4.43 -8.39
N ASN A 137 -12.73 5.12 -7.33
CA ASN A 137 -11.89 6.30 -7.44
C ASN A 137 -10.45 5.94 -7.03
N ILE A 138 -9.64 5.52 -8.01
CA ILE A 138 -8.27 5.08 -7.80
C ILE A 138 -7.32 6.11 -8.42
N HIS A 139 -6.40 6.60 -7.62
CA HIS A 139 -5.29 7.46 -8.03
C HIS A 139 -3.99 6.69 -7.85
N ASN A 140 -3.22 6.60 -8.93
CA ASN A 140 -1.85 6.10 -8.82
C ASN A 140 -0.97 7.17 -8.16
N ILE A 141 -0.16 6.76 -7.20
CA ILE A 141 0.87 7.59 -6.59
C ILE A 141 2.24 6.99 -6.88
N GLU A 142 3.20 7.88 -7.16
CA GLU A 142 4.55 7.46 -7.49
C GLU A 142 5.29 6.92 -6.27
N ASN A 143 6.26 6.04 -6.52
CA ASN A 143 7.17 5.57 -5.49
C ASN A 143 8.01 6.74 -4.94
N ILE A 144 8.13 6.83 -3.63
CA ILE A 144 8.87 7.91 -2.95
C ILE A 144 10.36 7.91 -3.35
N GLU A 145 10.97 6.72 -3.40
CA GLU A 145 12.38 6.53 -3.77
C GLU A 145 12.51 5.30 -4.70
N PRO A 146 12.18 5.42 -5.99
CA PRO A 146 12.17 4.28 -6.91
C PRO A 146 13.57 3.64 -7.08
N GLU A 147 14.65 4.41 -6.90
CA GLU A 147 16.02 3.93 -6.98
C GLU A 147 16.40 2.94 -5.88
N ARG A 148 15.68 2.90 -4.77
CA ARG A 148 15.90 1.93 -3.70
C ARG A 148 15.42 0.52 -4.03
N GLY A 149 14.59 0.37 -5.07
CA GLY A 149 14.09 -0.93 -5.52
C GLY A 149 13.18 -1.64 -4.51
N GLN A 150 12.69 -0.94 -3.48
CA GLN A 150 11.76 -1.44 -2.48
C GLN A 150 10.66 -0.41 -2.26
N LEU A 151 9.41 -0.88 -2.21
CA LEU A 151 8.29 -0.03 -1.84
C LEU A 151 8.35 0.32 -0.35
N ALA A 152 8.04 1.55 -0.03
CA ALA A 152 7.79 1.96 1.34
C ALA A 152 6.50 1.29 1.86
N PRO A 153 6.31 1.17 3.17
CA PRO A 153 5.03 0.73 3.72
C PRO A 153 3.92 1.74 3.41
N SER A 154 2.68 1.27 3.30
CA SER A 154 1.52 2.10 2.96
C SER A 154 1.37 3.33 3.87
N GLY A 155 1.72 3.19 5.15
CA GLY A 155 1.72 4.31 6.11
C GLY A 155 2.72 5.41 5.75
N ALA A 156 3.88 5.05 5.21
CA ALA A 156 4.89 6.02 4.76
C ALA A 156 4.35 6.83 3.56
N TYR A 157 3.73 6.18 2.61
CA TYR A 157 3.09 6.86 1.47
C TYR A 157 1.93 7.76 1.91
N ALA A 158 1.11 7.32 2.86
CA ALA A 158 0.00 8.13 3.40
C ALA A 158 0.52 9.41 4.04
N ILE A 159 1.55 9.33 4.89
CA ILE A 159 2.19 10.47 5.54
C ILE A 159 2.84 11.37 4.49
N TYR A 160 3.61 10.81 3.56
CA TYR A 160 4.28 11.58 2.51
C TYR A 160 3.27 12.33 1.64
N HIS A 161 2.18 11.68 1.21
CA HIS A 161 1.14 12.32 0.43
C HIS A 161 0.42 13.43 1.23
N ALA A 162 0.19 13.24 2.54
CA ALA A 162 -0.34 14.28 3.41
C ALA A 162 0.56 15.52 3.44
N ILE A 163 1.88 15.32 3.57
CA ILE A 163 2.89 16.39 3.55
C ILE A 163 2.87 17.13 2.21
N GLN A 164 2.85 16.41 1.10
CA GLN A 164 2.78 17.00 -0.25
C GLN A 164 1.48 17.82 -0.46
N ASN A 165 0.41 17.49 0.26
CA ASN A 165 -0.84 18.26 0.28
C ASN A 165 -0.87 19.37 1.34
N GLY A 166 0.27 19.70 1.92
CA GLY A 166 0.46 20.85 2.78
C GLY A 166 0.23 20.63 4.28
N ALA A 167 0.08 19.38 4.73
CA ALA A 167 -0.01 19.09 6.15
C ALA A 167 1.29 19.48 6.88
N LYS A 168 1.17 20.21 7.99
CA LYS A 168 2.29 20.61 8.85
C LYS A 168 2.25 19.96 10.22
N GLU A 169 1.08 19.54 10.67
CA GLU A 169 0.84 18.88 11.95
C GLU A 169 0.10 17.57 11.69
N ILE A 170 0.76 16.43 11.84
CA ILE A 170 0.19 15.11 11.57
C ILE A 170 0.07 14.32 12.87
N ASP A 171 -1.14 13.82 13.17
CA ASP A 171 -1.36 12.82 14.22
C ASP A 171 -1.43 11.43 13.59
N ALA A 172 -0.48 10.57 13.94
CA ALA A 172 -0.32 9.22 13.39
C ALA A 172 -0.66 8.15 14.45
N TYR A 173 -1.69 7.36 14.19
CA TYR A 173 -2.15 6.24 15.04
C TYR A 173 -2.00 4.92 14.29
N GLY A 174 -1.79 3.81 14.99
CA GLY A 174 -1.63 2.49 14.37
C GLY A 174 -0.26 2.27 13.75
N PHE A 175 0.76 2.98 14.24
CA PHE A 175 2.17 2.84 13.84
C PHE A 175 3.02 2.20 14.96
N ASP A 176 2.42 1.31 15.72
CA ASP A 176 2.99 0.73 16.95
C ASP A 176 4.31 -0.01 16.73
N SER A 177 4.61 -0.44 15.51
CA SER A 177 5.91 -0.99 15.12
C SER A 177 7.09 -0.06 15.40
N ILE A 178 6.86 1.27 15.48
CA ILE A 178 7.87 2.25 15.86
C ILE A 178 8.30 2.07 17.32
N ALA A 179 7.36 1.70 18.20
CA ALA A 179 7.63 1.43 19.61
C ALA A 179 8.12 0.00 19.91
N GLY A 180 8.22 -0.84 18.87
CA GLY A 180 8.60 -2.24 18.99
C GLY A 180 7.43 -3.22 19.09
N ASP A 181 6.20 -2.73 19.06
CA ASP A 181 5.03 -3.58 18.91
C ASP A 181 4.93 -4.05 17.45
N MET A 182 5.13 -5.36 17.28
CA MET A 182 5.19 -6.02 15.97
C MET A 182 3.83 -6.47 15.45
N TYR A 183 2.78 -6.07 16.13
CA TYR A 183 1.44 -6.56 15.90
C TYR A 183 0.66 -5.68 14.93
N THR A 184 -0.02 -6.31 13.99
CA THR A 184 -0.94 -5.65 13.06
C THR A 184 -2.26 -6.39 13.02
N VAL A 185 -3.37 -5.69 13.22
CA VAL A 185 -4.71 -6.24 13.03
C VAL A 185 -5.12 -6.03 11.57
N THR A 186 -5.38 -7.12 10.87
CA THR A 186 -5.91 -7.12 9.50
C THR A 186 -7.23 -7.87 9.44
N GLN A 187 -7.93 -7.80 8.30
CA GLN A 187 -9.12 -8.64 8.08
C GLN A 187 -8.79 -10.14 8.04
N TYR A 188 -7.53 -10.50 7.88
CA TYR A 188 -7.07 -11.88 7.73
C TYR A 188 -6.55 -12.49 9.02
N ASP A 189 -6.47 -11.74 10.08
CA ASP A 189 -5.98 -12.12 11.40
C ASP A 189 -4.92 -11.14 11.92
N GLU A 190 -4.56 -11.37 13.17
CA GLU A 190 -3.46 -10.73 13.85
C GLU A 190 -2.12 -11.24 13.29
N GLN A 191 -1.32 -10.33 12.76
CA GLN A 191 -0.02 -10.67 12.21
C GLN A 191 1.11 -10.01 12.99
N ASN A 192 2.04 -10.81 13.44
CA ASN A 192 3.30 -10.33 13.98
C ASN A 192 4.28 -10.04 12.84
N HIS A 193 4.78 -8.83 12.79
CA HIS A 193 5.86 -8.50 11.86
C HIS A 193 7.18 -9.13 12.32
N THR A 194 8.00 -9.50 11.37
CA THR A 194 9.38 -9.93 11.64
C THR A 194 10.26 -8.74 12.00
N ASP A 195 11.40 -8.97 12.65
CA ASP A 195 12.39 -7.91 12.91
C ASP A 195 12.83 -7.18 11.65
N VAL A 196 12.94 -7.90 10.54
CA VAL A 196 13.29 -7.32 9.22
C VAL A 196 12.21 -6.35 8.74
N GLN A 197 10.93 -6.69 8.91
CA GLN A 197 9.82 -5.81 8.55
C GLN A 197 9.77 -4.58 9.44
N ARG A 198 9.98 -4.76 10.75
CA ARG A 198 10.06 -3.65 11.70
C ARG A 198 11.17 -2.67 11.31
N ASP A 199 12.38 -3.16 11.07
CA ASP A 199 13.52 -2.33 10.70
C ASP A 199 13.26 -1.59 9.38
N HIS A 200 12.59 -2.24 8.42
CA HIS A 200 12.15 -1.61 7.19
C HIS A 200 11.17 -0.46 7.45
N PHE A 201 10.16 -0.66 8.29
CA PHE A 201 9.18 0.38 8.64
C PHE A 201 9.84 1.55 9.37
N LEU A 202 10.68 1.28 10.37
CA LEU A 202 11.41 2.29 11.12
C LEU A 202 12.32 3.14 10.23
N GLN A 203 13.03 2.53 9.29
CA GLN A 203 13.88 3.25 8.35
C GLN A 203 13.07 4.22 7.48
N TRP A 204 11.90 3.79 6.98
CA TRP A 204 11.06 4.65 6.16
C TRP A 204 10.44 5.81 6.96
N TYR A 205 9.92 5.55 8.15
CA TYR A 205 9.34 6.62 8.98
C TYR A 205 10.40 7.64 9.41
N LYS A 206 11.58 7.19 9.77
CA LYS A 206 12.73 8.06 10.04
C LYS A 206 13.06 8.89 8.79
N ARG A 207 13.16 8.26 7.64
CA ARG A 207 13.48 8.91 6.36
C ARG A 207 12.47 10.00 6.01
N ILE A 208 11.18 9.75 6.13
CA ILE A 208 10.15 10.75 5.84
C ILE A 208 10.27 11.96 6.80
N SER A 209 10.55 11.72 8.07
CA SER A 209 10.77 12.79 9.03
C SER A 209 12.01 13.63 8.69
N GLU A 210 13.11 12.99 8.28
CA GLU A 210 14.34 13.68 7.87
C GLU A 210 14.18 14.49 6.58
N MET A 211 13.39 14.00 5.62
CA MET A 211 13.10 14.71 4.38
C MET A 211 12.17 15.93 4.57
N ASN A 212 11.49 16.03 5.70
CA ASN A 212 10.43 17.01 5.95
C ASN A 212 10.52 17.58 7.38
N GLU A 213 11.68 18.13 7.74
CA GLU A 213 11.99 18.62 9.10
C GLU A 213 11.03 19.71 9.61
N GLU A 214 10.35 20.43 8.70
CA GLU A 214 9.36 21.46 9.06
C GLU A 214 7.97 20.89 9.41
N VAL A 215 7.78 19.55 9.28
CA VAL A 215 6.53 18.88 9.59
C VAL A 215 6.61 18.19 10.93
N ASN A 216 5.65 18.47 11.79
CA ASN A 216 5.56 17.84 13.09
C ASN A 216 4.67 16.59 13.02
N ILE A 217 5.26 15.41 13.18
CA ILE A 217 4.54 14.14 13.21
C ILE A 217 4.47 13.65 14.66
N ARG A 218 3.26 13.58 15.21
CA ARG A 218 3.00 13.02 16.53
C ARG A 218 2.60 11.55 16.42
N TRP A 219 3.45 10.67 16.89
CA TRP A 219 3.21 9.23 16.91
C TRP A 219 2.47 8.84 18.19
N HIS A 220 1.22 8.43 18.04
CA HIS A 220 0.39 7.96 19.16
C HIS A 220 0.53 6.44 19.30
N MET A 221 1.12 6.02 20.41
CA MET A 221 1.39 4.61 20.72
C MET A 221 0.45 4.15 21.82
N LYS A 222 0.02 2.89 21.74
CA LYS A 222 -0.67 2.25 22.87
C LYS A 222 0.37 2.08 23.99
N LYS A 223 0.10 2.68 25.15
CA LYS A 223 0.90 2.41 26.36
C LYS A 223 0.35 1.15 27.00
N ASP A 224 1.25 0.20 27.30
CA ASP A 224 0.94 -0.98 28.11
C ASP A 224 0.39 -0.61 29.50
#